data_62c3fec7f2aad16b8fba0db12363a363
#
_entry.id   62c3fec7f2aad16b8fba0db12363a363
#
_cell.length_a   1.000
_cell.length_b   1.000
_cell.length_c   1.000
_cell.angle_alpha   90.00
_cell.angle_beta   90.00
_cell.angle_gamma   90.00
#
_symmetry.space_group_name_H-M   'P 1'
#
loop_
_entity.id
_entity.type
_entity.pdbx_description
1 polymer ?
#
loop_
_entity_poly.entity_id
_entity_poly.type
_entity_poly.pdbx_seq_one_letter_code
_entity_poly.pdbx_strand_id
1 'polypeptide(L)'
;MKPSGIEWIGDIPDSWKTNTAFQIFTQVKNKNEGLKEQNLLSLSYGKIKRKSIETVGGLLPENFDGYNIIEADDIVLRLTDLQNDQKSLRVGISPERGIVTSAYLTLRNRSTSLPEYLYYYLHAFDISKGFYGMGAGVRQGLNWDGLKWLKILTPPVPEQEKIVSFLDAKCARIDAVIEQTRVSIEEYKKLKQSVITQAVTKGIRPGRKMKDSGVEWIGKIPEEWSICKLRHIGSTQNGISKGGEYFGEGYPFVSYGDVYRNFSLPHTVRGLIKSTEEERALYSVLCGDIFFTRTSETIEEVGFSSVCETTIPNATFAGFLIRVRPYDDTLDVGYSKYYFRSNHHRFYLVKQMNLVTRASLGQPLLKGMPVLVPSKEEQREIARHLDQRCGDIDNLILSKEKVIAELESYKKSLIFEYVTGKKEV
;
A
#
# COMPACT_ATOMS: atom_id res chain seq x y z
N MET A 1 5.89 -27.48 34.35
CA MET A 1 5.67 -26.02 34.12
C MET A 1 5.85 -25.25 35.40
N LYS A 2 6.47 -24.06 35.35
CA LYS A 2 6.63 -23.14 36.49
C LYS A 2 6.31 -21.70 36.08
N PRO A 3 5.89 -20.83 37.00
CA PRO A 3 5.68 -19.42 36.71
C PRO A 3 6.97 -18.75 36.19
N SER A 4 6.89 -18.06 35.06
CA SER A 4 8.04 -17.32 34.51
C SER A 4 8.35 -16.04 35.29
N GLY A 5 7.39 -15.50 36.01
CA GLY A 5 7.42 -14.18 36.60
C GLY A 5 7.32 -13.06 35.56
N ILE A 6 6.85 -13.37 34.35
CA ILE A 6 6.63 -12.43 33.23
C ILE A 6 5.14 -12.50 32.88
N GLU A 7 4.41 -11.41 33.12
CA GLU A 7 2.95 -11.36 33.04
C GLU A 7 2.41 -11.77 31.64
N TRP A 8 3.00 -11.27 30.55
CA TRP A 8 2.54 -11.56 29.19
C TRP A 8 2.89 -12.97 28.70
N ILE A 9 3.71 -13.74 29.48
CA ILE A 9 4.09 -15.12 29.16
C ILE A 9 3.34 -16.11 30.07
N GLY A 10 3.27 -15.87 31.37
CA GLY A 10 2.74 -16.82 32.36
C GLY A 10 3.70 -17.99 32.61
N ASP A 11 3.22 -19.26 32.57
CA ASP A 11 4.03 -20.44 32.87
C ASP A 11 4.95 -20.87 31.73
N ILE A 12 6.11 -21.42 32.10
CA ILE A 12 7.18 -21.91 31.19
C ILE A 12 7.66 -23.32 31.63
N PRO A 13 8.34 -24.06 30.74
CA PRO A 13 8.99 -25.31 31.11
C PRO A 13 9.94 -25.17 32.31
N ASP A 14 10.02 -26.20 33.15
CA ASP A 14 10.83 -26.18 34.38
C ASP A 14 12.31 -26.00 34.13
N SER A 15 12.82 -26.49 32.97
CA SER A 15 14.20 -26.36 32.50
C SER A 15 14.62 -24.94 32.12
N TRP A 16 13.65 -24.07 31.80
CA TRP A 16 13.92 -22.72 31.29
C TRP A 16 14.30 -21.76 32.42
N LYS A 17 15.21 -20.83 32.12
CA LYS A 17 15.62 -19.77 33.05
C LYS A 17 15.10 -18.42 32.60
N THR A 18 14.96 -17.49 33.53
CA THR A 18 14.63 -16.10 33.28
C THR A 18 15.85 -15.25 33.66
N ASN A 19 16.38 -14.49 32.69
CA ASN A 19 17.49 -13.58 32.89
C ASN A 19 17.04 -12.14 32.53
N THR A 20 17.82 -11.14 32.96
CA THR A 20 17.58 -9.76 32.51
C THR A 20 18.37 -9.47 31.22
N ALA A 21 17.86 -8.52 30.41
CA ALA A 21 18.58 -8.08 29.21
C ALA A 21 20.00 -7.62 29.54
N PHE A 22 20.22 -7.03 30.72
CA PHE A 22 21.55 -6.66 31.21
C PHE A 22 22.50 -7.85 31.36
N GLN A 23 22.03 -9.02 31.74
CA GLN A 23 22.85 -10.23 31.85
C GLN A 23 23.23 -10.82 30.49
N ILE A 24 22.38 -10.67 29.52
CA ILE A 24 22.48 -11.28 28.17
C ILE A 24 23.20 -10.39 27.18
N PHE A 25 22.93 -9.08 27.22
CA PHE A 25 23.39 -8.15 26.22
C PHE A 25 24.35 -7.07 26.77
N THR A 26 25.12 -6.53 25.85
CA THR A 26 25.78 -5.24 26.00
C THR A 26 25.31 -4.30 24.89
N GLN A 27 25.20 -3.00 25.24
CA GLN A 27 24.87 -1.98 24.24
C GLN A 27 26.09 -1.70 23.37
N VAL A 28 25.90 -1.71 22.03
CA VAL A 28 26.93 -1.31 21.07
C VAL A 28 26.92 0.22 20.91
N LYS A 29 28.09 0.85 21.17
CA LYS A 29 28.33 2.31 21.01
C LYS A 29 29.62 2.55 20.22
N ASN A 30 29.91 1.74 19.22
CA ASN A 30 31.13 1.84 18.42
C ASN A 30 30.90 2.83 17.27
N LYS A 31 31.38 4.05 17.39
CA LYS A 31 31.21 5.10 16.39
C LYS A 31 32.07 4.86 15.14
N ASN A 32 31.54 5.23 13.99
CA ASN A 32 32.22 5.14 12.70
C ASN A 32 33.18 6.30 12.44
N GLU A 33 33.89 6.73 13.49
CA GLU A 33 34.83 7.84 13.41
C GLU A 33 35.91 7.60 12.35
N GLY A 34 36.03 8.55 11.42
CA GLY A 34 36.95 8.46 10.30
C GLY A 34 36.45 7.56 9.17
N LEU A 35 35.14 7.30 9.10
CA LEU A 35 34.47 6.56 8.01
C LEU A 35 35.06 5.18 7.71
N LYS A 36 35.39 4.43 8.77
CA LYS A 36 36.06 3.12 8.71
C LYS A 36 35.19 2.04 8.06
N GLU A 37 33.87 2.24 8.05
CA GLU A 37 32.90 1.32 7.49
C GLU A 37 31.92 2.09 6.58
N GLN A 38 31.62 1.54 5.40
CA GLN A 38 30.78 2.18 4.39
C GLN A 38 29.51 1.36 4.08
N ASN A 39 29.38 0.13 4.62
CA ASN A 39 28.22 -0.70 4.40
C ASN A 39 27.03 -0.17 5.21
N LEU A 40 26.22 0.71 4.59
CA LEU A 40 25.06 1.30 5.24
C LEU A 40 23.92 0.28 5.38
N LEU A 41 23.51 0.03 6.61
CA LEU A 41 22.43 -0.88 6.96
C LEU A 41 21.24 -0.12 7.56
N SER A 42 20.05 -0.61 7.32
CA SER A 42 18.81 -0.01 7.82
C SER A 42 17.80 -1.09 8.22
N LEU A 43 17.16 -0.90 9.36
CA LEU A 43 16.05 -1.73 9.81
C LEU A 43 14.76 -1.34 9.06
N SER A 44 14.24 -2.27 8.29
CA SER A 44 13.00 -2.10 7.51
C SER A 44 12.09 -3.31 7.72
N TYR A 45 10.93 -3.09 8.32
CA TYR A 45 9.93 -4.14 8.59
C TYR A 45 10.53 -5.41 9.25
N GLY A 46 11.34 -5.21 10.30
CA GLY A 46 11.96 -6.31 11.06
C GLY A 46 13.13 -7.01 10.37
N LYS A 47 13.60 -6.49 9.23
CA LYS A 47 14.77 -7.03 8.49
C LYS A 47 15.83 -5.95 8.33
N ILE A 48 17.08 -6.32 8.51
CA ILE A 48 18.23 -5.45 8.19
C ILE A 48 18.49 -5.57 6.69
N LYS A 49 18.57 -4.41 6.02
CA LYS A 49 18.83 -4.31 4.57
C LYS A 49 19.95 -3.34 4.28
N ARG A 50 20.76 -3.64 3.28
CA ARG A 50 21.72 -2.68 2.73
C ARG A 50 21.00 -1.52 2.07
N LYS A 51 21.54 -0.32 2.25
CA LYS A 51 21.14 0.89 1.51
C LYS A 51 22.32 1.43 0.73
N SER A 52 22.06 1.98 -0.45
CA SER A 52 23.08 2.74 -1.16
C SER A 52 23.34 4.07 -0.43
N ILE A 53 24.61 4.41 -0.25
CA ILE A 53 25.05 5.72 0.26
C ILE A 53 24.75 6.84 -0.75
N GLU A 54 24.67 6.50 -2.04
CA GLU A 54 24.44 7.43 -3.16
C GLU A 54 22.95 7.70 -3.43
N THR A 55 22.03 7.20 -2.60
CA THR A 55 20.59 7.38 -2.86
C THR A 55 20.21 8.85 -2.70
N VAL A 56 20.09 9.56 -3.82
CA VAL A 56 19.58 10.93 -3.91
C VAL A 56 18.10 10.93 -3.50
N GLY A 57 17.75 11.70 -2.45
CA GLY A 57 16.35 11.96 -2.08
C GLY A 57 15.86 11.36 -0.76
N GLY A 58 16.75 10.89 0.11
CA GLY A 58 16.43 10.50 1.50
C GLY A 58 17.01 11.48 2.51
N LEU A 59 16.53 11.41 3.78
CA LEU A 59 17.15 12.08 4.93
C LEU A 59 18.49 11.39 5.29
N LEU A 60 19.46 11.38 4.35
CA LEU A 60 20.81 10.93 4.64
C LEU A 60 21.59 12.09 5.24
N PRO A 61 22.38 11.85 6.30
CA PRO A 61 23.24 12.87 6.89
C PRO A 61 24.39 13.23 5.93
N GLU A 62 24.97 14.41 6.11
CA GLU A 62 26.13 14.85 5.33
C GLU A 62 27.36 13.93 5.53
N ASN A 63 27.45 13.27 6.69
CA ASN A 63 28.45 12.25 6.97
C ASN A 63 27.90 11.13 7.87
N PHE A 64 28.63 10.02 7.97
CA PHE A 64 28.27 8.84 8.75
C PHE A 64 29.15 8.61 9.98
N ASP A 65 29.94 9.59 10.40
CA ASP A 65 30.81 9.48 11.59
C ASP A 65 30.02 9.21 12.88
N GLY A 66 28.82 9.78 12.97
CA GLY A 66 27.92 9.59 14.10
C GLY A 66 27.22 8.24 14.14
N TYR A 67 27.32 7.39 13.10
CA TYR A 67 26.70 6.08 13.06
C TYR A 67 27.44 5.07 13.93
N ASN A 68 26.77 3.99 14.31
CA ASN A 68 27.41 2.91 15.05
C ASN A 68 27.80 1.78 14.10
N ILE A 69 29.05 1.28 14.23
CA ILE A 69 29.51 0.06 13.56
C ILE A 69 28.96 -1.12 14.34
N ILE A 70 28.25 -1.99 13.63
CA ILE A 70 27.68 -3.23 14.13
C ILE A 70 28.33 -4.42 13.43
N GLU A 71 28.27 -5.59 14.06
CA GLU A 71 28.77 -6.86 13.52
C GLU A 71 27.61 -7.78 13.14
N ALA A 72 27.93 -8.89 12.45
CA ALA A 72 26.96 -9.98 12.30
C ALA A 72 26.42 -10.39 13.68
N ASP A 73 25.15 -10.82 13.73
CA ASP A 73 24.43 -11.28 14.91
C ASP A 73 24.12 -10.19 15.97
N ASP A 74 24.54 -8.94 15.75
CA ASP A 74 24.05 -7.84 16.58
C ASP A 74 22.55 -7.61 16.35
N ILE A 75 21.77 -7.44 17.42
CA ILE A 75 20.34 -7.18 17.35
C ILE A 75 20.11 -5.68 17.39
N VAL A 76 19.43 -5.18 16.35
CA VAL A 76 19.12 -3.76 16.16
C VAL A 76 17.67 -3.49 16.49
N LEU A 77 17.42 -2.51 17.36
CA LEU A 77 16.10 -2.12 17.83
C LEU A 77 15.82 -0.65 17.46
N ARG A 78 14.68 -0.43 16.80
CA ARG A 78 14.16 0.93 16.55
C ARG A 78 13.10 1.28 17.59
N LEU A 79 13.54 1.81 18.73
CA LEU A 79 12.70 2.13 19.89
C LEU A 79 12.36 3.62 20.00
N THR A 80 12.22 4.29 18.86
CA THR A 80 11.82 5.70 18.76
C THR A 80 10.39 5.79 18.24
N ASP A 81 9.65 6.85 18.63
CA ASP A 81 8.31 7.14 18.15
C ASP A 81 7.30 5.99 18.36
N LEU A 82 7.36 5.37 19.54
CA LEU A 82 6.51 4.24 19.91
C LEU A 82 5.02 4.59 19.91
N GLN A 83 4.67 5.85 20.14
CA GLN A 83 3.28 6.29 20.20
C GLN A 83 2.60 6.35 18.82
N ASN A 84 3.29 6.86 17.80
CA ASN A 84 2.70 7.14 16.50
C ASN A 84 2.82 5.96 15.52
N ASP A 85 3.94 5.22 15.57
CA ASP A 85 4.17 4.08 14.69
C ASP A 85 3.94 2.75 15.41
N GLN A 86 2.71 2.28 15.39
CA GLN A 86 2.31 1.00 15.97
C GLN A 86 2.32 -0.18 14.98
N LYS A 87 2.71 0.04 13.72
CA LYS A 87 2.67 -0.97 12.66
C LYS A 87 4.03 -1.57 12.31
N SER A 88 5.10 -0.77 12.41
CA SER A 88 6.45 -1.22 12.07
C SER A 88 6.96 -2.29 13.01
N LEU A 89 7.62 -3.30 12.46
CA LEU A 89 8.40 -4.26 13.23
C LEU A 89 9.74 -3.62 13.60
N ARG A 90 10.09 -3.67 14.89
CA ARG A 90 11.13 -2.84 15.48
C ARG A 90 12.41 -3.59 15.79
N VAL A 91 12.46 -4.91 15.60
CA VAL A 91 13.57 -5.79 15.93
C VAL A 91 14.14 -6.41 14.68
N GLY A 92 15.45 -6.34 14.48
CA GLY A 92 16.17 -7.03 13.40
C GLY A 92 17.51 -7.56 13.89
N ILE A 93 17.95 -8.69 13.35
CA ILE A 93 19.30 -9.22 13.55
C ILE A 93 20.15 -8.88 12.34
N SER A 94 21.41 -8.45 12.57
CA SER A 94 22.30 -8.08 11.47
C SER A 94 22.91 -9.31 10.82
N PRO A 95 22.78 -9.47 9.49
CA PRO A 95 23.41 -10.59 8.78
C PRO A 95 24.93 -10.38 8.57
N GLU A 96 25.42 -9.17 8.79
CA GLU A 96 26.79 -8.78 8.43
C GLU A 96 27.25 -7.52 9.19
N ARG A 97 28.53 -7.24 9.07
CA ARG A 97 29.12 -5.99 9.55
C ARG A 97 28.65 -4.80 8.69
N GLY A 98 28.39 -3.66 9.33
CA GLY A 98 28.02 -2.42 8.67
C GLY A 98 27.75 -1.31 9.66
N ILE A 99 27.17 -0.19 9.17
CA ILE A 99 26.82 0.96 10.00
C ILE A 99 25.32 1.16 10.06
N VAL A 100 24.83 1.51 11.24
CA VAL A 100 23.43 1.89 11.47
C VAL A 100 23.35 3.24 12.18
N THR A 101 22.25 3.97 11.97
CA THR A 101 22.03 5.24 12.69
C THR A 101 22.11 5.06 14.21
N SER A 102 22.71 6.03 14.89
CA SER A 102 22.78 6.05 16.36
C SER A 102 21.41 6.21 17.06
N ALA A 103 20.37 6.52 16.29
CA ALA A 103 18.99 6.50 16.78
C ALA A 103 18.47 5.08 17.09
N TYR A 104 19.14 4.04 16.56
CA TYR A 104 18.81 2.66 16.88
C TYR A 104 19.59 2.20 18.12
N LEU A 105 18.91 1.43 18.97
CA LEU A 105 19.54 0.72 20.06
C LEU A 105 20.08 -0.60 19.52
N THR A 106 21.39 -0.79 19.54
CA THR A 106 22.04 -2.04 19.10
C THR A 106 22.54 -2.83 20.30
N LEU A 107 22.23 -4.12 20.31
CA LEU A 107 22.55 -5.06 21.38
C LEU A 107 23.45 -6.17 20.84
N ARG A 108 24.59 -6.38 21.49
CA ARG A 108 25.48 -7.52 21.25
C ARG A 108 25.28 -8.56 22.32
N ASN A 109 25.08 -9.81 21.91
CA ASN A 109 25.01 -10.94 22.83
C ASN A 109 26.37 -11.17 23.53
N ARG A 110 26.36 -11.33 24.85
CA ARG A 110 27.53 -11.71 25.67
C ARG A 110 27.31 -12.99 26.47
N SER A 111 26.18 -13.63 26.27
CA SER A 111 25.79 -14.88 26.90
C SER A 111 26.10 -16.10 26.02
N THR A 112 25.80 -17.29 26.53
CA THR A 112 25.85 -18.54 25.74
C THR A 112 24.59 -18.79 24.92
N SER A 113 23.60 -17.92 24.98
CA SER A 113 22.36 -18.05 24.19
C SER A 113 22.61 -17.77 22.71
N LEU A 114 21.85 -18.40 21.82
CA LEU A 114 21.93 -18.14 20.39
C LEU A 114 21.38 -16.75 20.04
N PRO A 115 22.10 -15.94 19.26
CA PRO A 115 21.62 -14.62 18.82
C PRO A 115 20.27 -14.69 18.11
N GLU A 116 20.03 -15.70 17.28
CA GLU A 116 18.80 -15.92 16.53
C GLU A 116 17.63 -16.22 17.47
N TYR A 117 17.84 -17.02 18.54
CA TYR A 117 16.82 -17.24 19.55
C TYR A 117 16.45 -15.94 20.26
N LEU A 118 17.46 -15.17 20.67
CA LEU A 118 17.25 -13.87 21.32
C LEU A 118 16.55 -12.87 20.41
N TYR A 119 16.86 -12.89 19.11
CA TYR A 119 16.11 -12.13 18.10
C TYR A 119 14.65 -12.53 18.06
N TYR A 120 14.33 -13.81 17.95
CA TYR A 120 12.95 -14.30 17.94
C TYR A 120 12.19 -13.93 19.21
N TYR A 121 12.86 -14.02 20.37
CA TYR A 121 12.25 -13.61 21.64
C TYR A 121 11.89 -12.12 21.66
N LEU A 122 12.84 -11.25 21.30
CA LEU A 122 12.60 -9.81 21.25
C LEU A 122 11.59 -9.44 20.15
N HIS A 123 11.57 -10.19 19.04
CA HIS A 123 10.56 -10.04 17.99
C HIS A 123 9.16 -10.42 18.49
N ALA A 124 9.03 -11.51 19.25
CA ALA A 124 7.75 -11.89 19.88
C ALA A 124 7.26 -10.81 20.85
N PHE A 125 8.18 -10.21 21.64
CA PHE A 125 7.88 -9.11 22.54
C PHE A 125 7.40 -7.85 21.78
N ASP A 126 8.01 -7.53 20.64
CA ASP A 126 7.58 -6.43 19.77
C ASP A 126 6.17 -6.68 19.17
N ILE A 127 5.92 -7.88 18.67
CA ILE A 127 4.62 -8.30 18.14
C ILE A 127 3.53 -8.19 19.21
N SER A 128 3.84 -8.58 20.46
CA SER A 128 2.95 -8.47 21.62
C SER A 128 2.81 -7.03 22.13
N LYS A 129 3.39 -6.05 21.45
CA LYS A 129 3.39 -4.62 21.82
C LYS A 129 4.09 -4.33 23.16
N GLY A 130 4.98 -5.20 23.62
CA GLY A 130 5.65 -5.06 24.92
C GLY A 130 6.51 -3.79 25.06
N PHE A 131 7.15 -3.33 23.98
CA PHE A 131 7.95 -2.08 24.02
C PHE A 131 7.10 -0.82 24.21
N TYR A 132 5.82 -0.84 23.81
CA TYR A 132 4.96 0.36 23.76
C TYR A 132 4.57 0.88 25.15
N GLY A 133 4.54 0.01 26.17
CA GLY A 133 4.29 0.39 27.56
C GLY A 133 5.54 0.83 28.32
N MET A 134 6.74 0.71 27.73
CA MET A 134 8.02 0.99 28.39
C MET A 134 8.62 2.36 28.02
N GLY A 135 8.07 3.02 27.01
CA GLY A 135 8.60 4.30 26.52
C GLY A 135 8.37 5.46 27.46
N ALA A 136 9.27 6.46 27.44
CA ALA A 136 9.16 7.70 28.19
C ALA A 136 9.28 8.93 27.28
N GLY A 137 8.75 10.07 27.73
CA GLY A 137 8.78 11.35 27.00
C GLY A 137 7.68 11.51 25.96
N VAL A 138 7.62 12.70 25.32
CA VAL A 138 6.55 13.12 24.39
C VAL A 138 6.42 12.19 23.16
N ARG A 139 7.53 11.60 22.67
CA ARG A 139 7.55 10.64 21.56
C ARG A 139 7.70 9.20 22.01
N GLN A 140 7.63 8.93 23.32
CA GLN A 140 7.79 7.60 23.91
C GLN A 140 8.97 6.84 23.28
N GLY A 141 10.19 7.32 23.49
CA GLY A 141 11.42 6.60 23.14
C GLY A 141 11.85 5.68 24.28
N LEU A 142 12.42 4.52 23.95
CA LEU A 142 13.01 3.60 24.91
C LEU A 142 14.50 3.47 24.63
N ASN A 143 15.33 3.70 25.66
CA ASN A 143 16.78 3.56 25.61
C ASN A 143 17.25 2.30 26.36
N TRP A 144 18.57 2.10 26.42
CA TRP A 144 19.18 0.97 27.14
C TRP A 144 18.79 0.93 28.61
N ASP A 145 18.77 2.09 29.30
CA ASP A 145 18.45 2.14 30.72
C ASP A 145 17.05 1.68 31.06
N GLY A 146 16.10 1.95 30.17
CA GLY A 146 14.75 1.43 30.28
C GLY A 146 14.64 -0.05 29.88
N LEU A 147 15.45 -0.51 28.91
CA LEU A 147 15.37 -1.88 28.39
C LEU A 147 16.16 -2.90 29.22
N LYS A 148 17.27 -2.51 29.87
CA LYS A 148 18.23 -3.42 30.52
C LYS A 148 17.62 -4.37 31.56
N TRP A 149 16.46 -4.02 32.11
CA TRP A 149 15.73 -4.83 33.09
C TRP A 149 14.65 -5.72 32.49
N LEU A 150 14.46 -5.69 31.18
CA LEU A 150 13.55 -6.59 30.48
C LEU A 150 13.95 -8.05 30.81
N LYS A 151 12.98 -8.82 31.27
CA LYS A 151 13.16 -10.26 31.51
C LYS A 151 13.11 -11.03 30.20
N ILE A 152 14.07 -11.91 29.99
CA ILE A 152 14.27 -12.73 28.80
C ILE A 152 14.32 -14.20 29.22
N LEU A 153 13.55 -15.03 28.54
CA LEU A 153 13.59 -16.48 28.73
C LEU A 153 14.83 -17.06 28.04
N THR A 154 15.47 -17.99 28.71
CA THR A 154 16.65 -18.68 28.19
C THR A 154 16.51 -20.19 28.39
N PRO A 155 15.97 -20.90 27.38
CA PRO A 155 16.03 -22.35 27.32
C PRO A 155 17.46 -22.88 27.34
N PRO A 156 17.69 -24.17 27.63
CA PRO A 156 18.95 -24.84 27.35
C PRO A 156 19.37 -24.66 25.88
N VAL A 157 20.68 -24.48 25.59
CA VAL A 157 21.18 -24.22 24.23
C VAL A 157 20.69 -25.22 23.19
N PRO A 158 20.68 -26.56 23.45
CA PRO A 158 20.15 -27.53 22.48
C PRO A 158 18.67 -27.34 22.14
N GLU A 159 17.88 -26.78 23.07
CA GLU A 159 16.46 -26.46 22.85
C GLU A 159 16.33 -25.16 22.03
N GLN A 160 17.18 -24.15 22.30
CA GLN A 160 17.25 -22.95 21.45
C GLN A 160 17.58 -23.29 20.00
N GLU A 161 18.54 -24.20 19.74
CA GLU A 161 18.90 -24.68 18.40
C GLU A 161 17.69 -25.30 17.67
N LYS A 162 16.94 -26.17 18.35
CA LYS A 162 15.72 -26.76 17.79
C LYS A 162 14.66 -25.70 17.46
N ILE A 163 14.41 -24.79 18.40
CA ILE A 163 13.43 -23.69 18.20
C ILE A 163 13.82 -22.81 17.01
N VAL A 164 15.08 -22.38 16.94
CA VAL A 164 15.60 -21.54 15.85
C VAL A 164 15.46 -22.27 14.51
N SER A 165 15.99 -23.51 14.40
CA SER A 165 15.92 -24.30 13.17
C SER A 165 14.48 -24.50 12.68
N PHE A 166 13.57 -24.78 13.60
CA PHE A 166 12.14 -24.93 13.31
C PHE A 166 11.51 -23.62 12.81
N LEU A 167 11.75 -22.51 13.55
CA LEU A 167 11.17 -21.21 13.23
C LEU A 167 11.73 -20.67 11.91
N ASP A 168 13.03 -20.80 11.66
CA ASP A 168 13.65 -20.38 10.41
C ASP A 168 13.01 -21.10 9.22
N ALA A 169 12.91 -22.43 9.28
CA ALA A 169 12.31 -23.23 8.21
C ALA A 169 10.83 -22.86 7.98
N LYS A 170 10.04 -22.74 9.07
CA LYS A 170 8.62 -22.43 8.96
C LYS A 170 8.35 -21.00 8.52
N CYS A 171 9.06 -20.02 9.11
CA CYS A 171 8.90 -18.62 8.75
C CYS A 171 9.34 -18.36 7.31
N ALA A 172 10.47 -18.94 6.85
CA ALA A 172 10.91 -18.81 5.46
C ALA A 172 9.86 -19.37 4.48
N ARG A 173 9.26 -20.53 4.80
CA ARG A 173 8.19 -21.10 3.97
C ARG A 173 6.94 -20.23 3.93
N ILE A 174 6.52 -19.69 5.08
CA ILE A 174 5.38 -18.75 5.15
C ILE A 174 5.67 -17.49 4.34
N ASP A 175 6.85 -16.87 4.51
CA ASP A 175 7.26 -15.67 3.76
C ASP A 175 7.28 -15.93 2.25
N ALA A 176 7.74 -17.10 1.80
CA ALA A 176 7.73 -17.47 0.39
C ALA A 176 6.30 -17.57 -0.17
N VAL A 177 5.37 -18.17 0.57
CA VAL A 177 3.95 -18.27 0.17
C VAL A 177 3.30 -16.87 0.11
N ILE A 178 3.58 -16.01 1.10
CA ILE A 178 3.08 -14.62 1.11
C ILE A 178 3.57 -13.88 -0.13
N GLU A 179 4.86 -13.98 -0.47
CA GLU A 179 5.43 -13.28 -1.62
C GLU A 179 4.87 -13.80 -2.95
N GLN A 180 4.75 -15.12 -3.13
CA GLN A 180 4.09 -15.71 -4.30
C GLN A 180 2.63 -15.25 -4.43
N THR A 181 1.94 -15.13 -3.29
CA THR A 181 0.54 -14.67 -3.28
C THR A 181 0.45 -13.19 -3.68
N ARG A 182 1.39 -12.34 -3.24
CA ARG A 182 1.48 -10.92 -3.66
C ARG A 182 1.75 -10.80 -5.16
N VAL A 183 2.69 -11.55 -5.69
CA VAL A 183 2.95 -11.60 -7.15
C VAL A 183 1.69 -11.99 -7.91
N SER A 184 0.99 -13.03 -7.44
CA SER A 184 -0.27 -13.46 -8.07
C SER A 184 -1.36 -12.38 -8.04
N ILE A 185 -1.47 -11.61 -6.96
CA ILE A 185 -2.40 -10.46 -6.88
C ILE A 185 -2.09 -9.43 -7.97
N GLU A 186 -0.81 -9.09 -8.17
CA GLU A 186 -0.42 -8.14 -9.22
C GLU A 186 -0.70 -8.68 -10.64
N GLU A 187 -0.55 -9.98 -10.85
CA GLU A 187 -0.94 -10.62 -12.12
C GLU A 187 -2.47 -10.54 -12.36
N TYR A 188 -3.29 -10.78 -11.34
CA TYR A 188 -4.74 -10.61 -11.44
C TYR A 188 -5.15 -9.16 -11.72
N LYS A 189 -4.49 -8.17 -11.13
CA LYS A 189 -4.72 -6.74 -11.45
C LYS A 189 -4.40 -6.44 -12.92
N LYS A 190 -3.28 -6.96 -13.45
CA LYS A 190 -2.92 -6.84 -14.87
C LYS A 190 -3.93 -7.54 -15.77
N LEU A 191 -4.36 -8.76 -15.41
CA LEU A 191 -5.38 -9.50 -16.13
C LEU A 191 -6.69 -8.70 -16.19
N LYS A 192 -7.16 -8.13 -15.08
CA LYS A 192 -8.36 -7.28 -15.04
C LYS A 192 -8.26 -6.14 -16.04
N GLN A 193 -7.14 -5.42 -16.07
CA GLN A 193 -6.92 -4.32 -17.02
C GLN A 193 -6.89 -4.81 -18.49
N SER A 194 -6.31 -5.97 -18.75
CA SER A 194 -6.30 -6.59 -20.08
C SER A 194 -7.72 -6.96 -20.54
N VAL A 195 -8.49 -7.62 -19.67
CA VAL A 195 -9.90 -8.00 -19.95
C VAL A 195 -10.74 -6.77 -20.25
N ILE A 196 -10.62 -5.70 -19.43
CA ILE A 196 -11.33 -4.44 -19.68
C ILE A 196 -10.94 -3.88 -21.03
N THR A 197 -9.64 -3.71 -21.29
CA THR A 197 -9.13 -3.09 -22.52
C THR A 197 -9.59 -3.88 -23.75
N GLN A 198 -9.50 -5.21 -23.71
CA GLN A 198 -9.93 -6.07 -24.80
C GLN A 198 -11.44 -5.92 -25.09
N ALA A 199 -12.27 -5.99 -24.05
CA ALA A 199 -13.72 -5.89 -24.20
C ALA A 199 -14.17 -4.53 -24.77
N VAL A 200 -13.57 -3.42 -24.29
CA VAL A 200 -13.96 -2.07 -24.75
C VAL A 200 -13.32 -1.63 -26.06
N THR A 201 -12.34 -2.39 -26.61
CA THR A 201 -11.70 -2.07 -27.90
C THR A 201 -11.99 -3.09 -28.99
N LYS A 202 -12.24 -4.35 -28.64
CA LYS A 202 -12.47 -5.47 -29.59
C LYS A 202 -13.87 -6.06 -29.48
N GLY A 203 -14.63 -5.66 -28.45
CA GLY A 203 -15.90 -6.32 -28.12
C GLY A 203 -15.72 -7.70 -27.49
N ILE A 204 -16.83 -8.35 -27.20
CA ILE A 204 -16.87 -9.68 -26.56
C ILE A 204 -17.36 -10.78 -27.50
N ARG A 205 -17.79 -10.44 -28.72
CA ARG A 205 -18.30 -11.40 -29.73
C ARG A 205 -17.13 -11.91 -30.58
N PRO A 206 -16.90 -13.23 -30.67
CA PRO A 206 -15.80 -13.79 -31.47
C PRO A 206 -16.07 -13.73 -32.98
N GLY A 207 -15.03 -13.82 -33.81
CA GLY A 207 -15.10 -14.07 -35.25
C GLY A 207 -15.66 -12.92 -36.08
N ARG A 208 -15.80 -11.71 -35.53
CA ARG A 208 -16.34 -10.53 -36.24
C ARG A 208 -15.31 -9.87 -37.14
N LYS A 209 -15.80 -9.20 -38.20
CA LYS A 209 -14.94 -8.39 -39.06
C LYS A 209 -14.38 -7.19 -38.31
N MET A 210 -13.15 -6.85 -38.62
CA MET A 210 -12.44 -5.75 -37.99
C MET A 210 -12.00 -4.73 -39.04
N LYS A 211 -12.06 -3.43 -38.70
CA LYS A 211 -11.51 -2.32 -39.49
C LYS A 211 -10.44 -1.60 -38.71
N ASP A 212 -9.57 -0.87 -39.42
CA ASP A 212 -8.65 0.06 -38.78
C ASP A 212 -9.43 1.21 -38.14
N SER A 213 -9.09 1.54 -36.90
CA SER A 213 -9.71 2.65 -36.17
C SER A 213 -9.22 4.03 -36.67
N GLY A 214 -8.13 4.09 -37.39
CA GLY A 214 -7.41 5.34 -37.68
C GLY A 214 -6.70 5.97 -36.47
N VAL A 215 -6.65 5.25 -35.36
CA VAL A 215 -5.99 5.67 -34.11
C VAL A 215 -4.95 4.63 -33.73
N GLU A 216 -3.66 5.01 -33.84
CA GLU A 216 -2.49 4.13 -33.72
C GLU A 216 -2.56 3.19 -32.48
N TRP A 217 -2.84 3.75 -31.30
CA TRP A 217 -2.85 2.99 -30.04
C TRP A 217 -4.13 2.16 -29.79
N ILE A 218 -5.18 2.37 -30.56
CA ILE A 218 -6.41 1.55 -30.53
C ILE A 218 -6.26 0.39 -31.52
N GLY A 219 -5.68 0.66 -32.69
CA GLY A 219 -5.51 -0.32 -33.76
C GLY A 219 -6.86 -0.72 -34.38
N LYS A 220 -7.06 -2.03 -34.62
CA LYS A 220 -8.30 -2.53 -35.25
C LYS A 220 -9.45 -2.60 -34.25
N ILE A 221 -10.65 -2.23 -34.71
CA ILE A 221 -11.91 -2.28 -33.96
C ILE A 221 -12.97 -3.04 -34.79
N PRO A 222 -14.08 -3.50 -34.19
CA PRO A 222 -15.18 -4.05 -34.92
C PRO A 222 -15.69 -3.12 -36.04
N GLU A 223 -16.01 -3.70 -37.18
CA GLU A 223 -16.40 -2.92 -38.40
C GLU A 223 -17.61 -2.03 -38.15
N GLU A 224 -18.55 -2.51 -37.32
CA GLU A 224 -19.82 -1.84 -37.00
C GLU A 224 -19.65 -0.67 -36.01
N TRP A 225 -18.49 -0.59 -35.30
CA TRP A 225 -18.29 0.46 -34.31
C TRP A 225 -17.95 1.78 -34.97
N SER A 226 -18.45 2.87 -34.39
CA SER A 226 -18.08 4.24 -34.77
C SER A 226 -17.07 4.81 -33.78
N ILE A 227 -16.36 5.87 -34.23
CA ILE A 227 -15.43 6.63 -33.42
C ILE A 227 -15.82 8.10 -33.51
N CYS A 228 -15.89 8.78 -32.38
CA CYS A 228 -16.07 10.22 -32.33
C CYS A 228 -15.15 10.85 -31.28
N LYS A 229 -15.02 12.16 -31.28
CA LYS A 229 -14.29 12.87 -30.23
C LYS A 229 -15.21 13.12 -29.03
N LEU A 230 -14.65 13.08 -27.81
CA LEU A 230 -15.41 13.26 -26.57
C LEU A 230 -16.26 14.55 -26.56
N ARG A 231 -15.78 15.63 -27.21
CA ARG A 231 -16.54 16.88 -27.38
C ARG A 231 -17.90 16.72 -28.07
N HIS A 232 -18.09 15.67 -28.87
CA HIS A 232 -19.34 15.39 -29.55
C HIS A 232 -20.30 14.54 -28.69
N ILE A 233 -19.79 14.00 -27.58
CA ILE A 233 -20.57 13.16 -26.65
C ILE A 233 -21.07 13.98 -25.47
N GLY A 234 -20.26 14.94 -24.97
CA GLY A 234 -20.65 15.69 -23.77
C GLY A 234 -19.89 16.99 -23.58
N SER A 235 -20.44 17.82 -22.72
CA SER A 235 -19.80 19.06 -22.25
C SER A 235 -18.81 18.78 -21.11
N THR A 236 -17.77 19.59 -21.01
CA THR A 236 -16.77 19.46 -19.93
C THR A 236 -16.80 20.67 -19.01
N GLN A 237 -16.65 20.43 -17.70
CA GLN A 237 -16.63 21.47 -16.67
C GLN A 237 -15.68 21.08 -15.53
N ASN A 238 -14.90 22.06 -15.04
CA ASN A 238 -14.16 21.90 -13.78
C ASN A 238 -15.12 22.07 -12.59
N GLY A 239 -14.76 21.48 -11.44
CA GLY A 239 -15.54 21.60 -10.24
C GLY A 239 -15.28 22.90 -9.47
N ILE A 240 -15.87 22.99 -8.29
CA ILE A 240 -15.80 24.15 -7.40
C ILE A 240 -14.41 24.20 -6.70
N SER A 241 -13.86 25.41 -6.60
CA SER A 241 -12.64 25.69 -5.83
C SER A 241 -12.96 26.65 -4.71
N LYS A 242 -12.79 26.20 -3.46
CA LYS A 242 -13.02 26.98 -2.24
C LYS A 242 -11.87 26.83 -1.25
N GLY A 243 -11.75 27.76 -0.30
CA GLY A 243 -10.79 27.68 0.80
C GLY A 243 -11.13 26.56 1.79
N GLY A 244 -10.17 26.21 2.65
CA GLY A 244 -10.30 25.12 3.62
C GLY A 244 -11.47 25.29 4.60
N GLU A 245 -11.83 26.52 4.90
CA GLU A 245 -12.91 26.91 5.82
C GLU A 245 -14.33 26.54 5.36
N TYR A 246 -14.48 26.21 4.07
CA TYR A 246 -15.77 25.80 3.52
C TYR A 246 -16.00 24.29 3.59
N PHE A 247 -14.99 23.50 3.98
CA PHE A 247 -15.09 22.04 4.02
C PHE A 247 -15.46 21.51 5.41
N GLY A 248 -16.01 20.29 5.45
CA GLY A 248 -16.33 19.54 6.67
C GLY A 248 -17.80 19.60 7.07
N GLU A 249 -18.57 20.54 6.56
CA GLU A 249 -20.01 20.69 6.83
C GLU A 249 -20.77 21.17 5.59
N GLY A 250 -22.10 21.02 5.58
CA GLY A 250 -22.99 21.46 4.51
C GLY A 250 -23.48 20.32 3.62
N TYR A 251 -23.26 20.41 2.32
CA TYR A 251 -23.82 19.50 1.32
C TYR A 251 -22.80 18.51 0.79
N PRO A 252 -23.22 17.37 0.20
CA PRO A 252 -22.33 16.35 -0.34
C PRO A 252 -21.31 16.92 -1.33
N PHE A 253 -20.07 16.42 -1.24
CA PHE A 253 -18.96 16.89 -2.04
C PHE A 253 -18.13 15.71 -2.58
N VAL A 254 -18.13 15.54 -3.89
CA VAL A 254 -17.31 14.54 -4.57
C VAL A 254 -15.86 15.00 -4.58
N SER A 255 -15.03 14.31 -3.83
CA SER A 255 -13.61 14.61 -3.70
C SER A 255 -12.78 13.95 -4.82
N TYR A 256 -11.51 14.38 -4.95
CA TYR A 256 -10.52 13.73 -5.81
C TYR A 256 -10.41 12.24 -5.49
N GLY A 257 -10.36 11.87 -4.21
CA GLY A 257 -10.23 10.49 -3.75
C GLY A 257 -11.42 9.60 -4.13
N ASP A 258 -12.62 10.14 -4.20
CA ASP A 258 -13.81 9.39 -4.62
C ASP A 258 -13.72 8.97 -6.10
N VAL A 259 -13.19 9.84 -6.95
CA VAL A 259 -12.97 9.55 -8.38
C VAL A 259 -11.74 8.65 -8.58
N TYR A 260 -10.63 8.96 -7.91
CA TYR A 260 -9.38 8.23 -8.07
C TYR A 260 -9.52 6.74 -7.75
N ARG A 261 -10.20 6.41 -6.65
CA ARG A 261 -10.29 5.03 -6.12
C ARG A 261 -11.37 4.17 -6.76
N ASN A 262 -12.41 4.78 -7.34
CA ASN A 262 -13.61 4.05 -7.72
C ASN A 262 -13.88 4.13 -9.22
N PHE A 263 -14.34 3.04 -9.81
CA PHE A 263 -14.88 2.99 -11.19
C PHE A 263 -16.23 3.71 -11.29
N SER A 264 -17.04 3.59 -10.24
CA SER A 264 -18.29 4.31 -10.06
C SER A 264 -18.23 5.11 -8.77
N LEU A 265 -18.80 6.32 -8.76
CA LEU A 265 -18.90 7.11 -7.55
C LEU A 265 -19.67 6.35 -6.46
N PRO A 266 -19.25 6.44 -5.20
CA PRO A 266 -20.03 5.86 -4.10
C PRO A 266 -21.41 6.55 -4.03
N HIS A 267 -22.46 5.78 -3.74
CA HIS A 267 -23.83 6.31 -3.57
C HIS A 267 -23.89 7.41 -2.47
N THR A 268 -23.03 7.32 -1.47
CA THR A 268 -22.90 8.32 -0.41
C THR A 268 -21.44 8.75 -0.32
N VAL A 269 -21.18 10.03 -0.58
CA VAL A 269 -19.86 10.63 -0.43
C VAL A 269 -19.68 11.13 1.00
N ARG A 270 -18.47 10.97 1.54
CA ARG A 270 -18.15 11.43 2.91
C ARG A 270 -17.79 12.91 2.99
N GLY A 271 -17.34 13.49 1.87
CA GLY A 271 -16.98 14.90 1.81
C GLY A 271 -18.21 15.80 1.95
N LEU A 272 -18.07 16.89 2.69
CA LEU A 272 -19.09 17.93 2.82
C LEU A 272 -18.47 19.28 2.50
N ILE A 273 -19.28 20.19 1.90
CA ILE A 273 -18.87 21.56 1.58
C ILE A 273 -20.04 22.52 1.75
N LYS A 274 -19.76 23.72 2.27
CA LYS A 274 -20.71 24.84 2.23
C LYS A 274 -20.84 25.35 0.80
N SER A 275 -22.01 25.17 0.19
CA SER A 275 -22.30 25.59 -1.18
C SER A 275 -23.64 26.32 -1.25
N THR A 276 -23.72 27.31 -2.14
CA THR A 276 -24.97 28.03 -2.43
C THR A 276 -25.88 27.17 -3.33
N GLU A 277 -27.11 27.58 -3.52
CA GLU A 277 -28.05 26.90 -4.40
C GLU A 277 -27.59 26.97 -5.88
N GLU A 278 -27.09 28.13 -6.30
CA GLU A 278 -26.55 28.35 -7.63
C GLU A 278 -25.33 27.46 -7.88
N GLU A 279 -24.43 27.31 -6.89
CA GLU A 279 -23.28 26.42 -6.98
C GLU A 279 -23.71 24.95 -7.10
N ARG A 280 -24.72 24.50 -6.34
CA ARG A 280 -25.25 23.14 -6.45
C ARG A 280 -25.95 22.88 -7.78
N ALA A 281 -26.62 23.88 -8.34
CA ALA A 281 -27.20 23.77 -9.68
C ALA A 281 -26.10 23.67 -10.74
N LEU A 282 -25.08 24.56 -10.69
CA LEU A 282 -23.99 24.62 -11.69
C LEU A 282 -23.08 23.39 -11.63
N TYR A 283 -22.67 23.00 -10.42
CA TYR A 283 -21.73 21.89 -10.17
C TYR A 283 -22.45 20.59 -9.77
N SER A 284 -23.71 20.42 -10.16
CA SER A 284 -24.50 19.23 -9.83
C SER A 284 -23.82 17.92 -10.28
N VAL A 285 -24.15 16.83 -9.59
CA VAL A 285 -23.64 15.47 -9.84
C VAL A 285 -24.84 14.60 -10.20
N LEU A 286 -25.00 14.34 -11.50
CA LEU A 286 -26.16 13.63 -12.05
C LEU A 286 -25.77 12.25 -12.57
N CYS A 287 -26.73 11.34 -12.62
CA CYS A 287 -26.58 10.04 -13.28
C CYS A 287 -26.08 10.23 -14.71
N GLY A 288 -25.08 9.45 -15.13
CA GLY A 288 -24.43 9.56 -16.42
C GLY A 288 -23.21 10.49 -16.46
N ASP A 289 -23.02 11.37 -15.47
CA ASP A 289 -21.81 12.19 -15.39
C ASP A 289 -20.55 11.34 -15.27
N ILE A 290 -19.49 11.72 -15.99
CA ILE A 290 -18.18 11.06 -15.97
C ILE A 290 -17.18 12.05 -15.43
N PHE A 291 -16.47 11.67 -14.37
CA PHE A 291 -15.47 12.52 -13.72
C PHE A 291 -14.07 12.04 -14.03
N PHE A 292 -13.14 12.96 -14.26
CA PHE A 292 -11.72 12.68 -14.48
C PHE A 292 -10.86 13.43 -13.46
N THR A 293 -9.84 12.77 -12.91
CA THR A 293 -8.81 13.44 -12.10
C THR A 293 -7.97 14.35 -12.98
N ARG A 294 -7.77 15.60 -12.51
CA ARG A 294 -7.13 16.63 -13.31
C ARG A 294 -5.62 16.74 -13.09
N THR A 295 -5.16 16.59 -11.87
CA THR A 295 -3.75 16.82 -11.49
C THR A 295 -3.24 15.66 -10.64
N SER A 296 -1.97 15.29 -10.84
CA SER A 296 -1.25 14.37 -9.95
C SER A 296 0.23 14.70 -9.94
N GLU A 297 0.96 14.15 -8.98
CA GLU A 297 2.42 14.21 -8.92
C GLU A 297 3.06 13.34 -10.01
N THR A 298 2.36 12.31 -10.47
CA THR A 298 2.83 11.41 -11.54
C THR A 298 1.87 11.42 -12.72
N ILE A 299 2.40 11.22 -13.94
CA ILE A 299 1.60 11.12 -15.17
C ILE A 299 0.66 9.91 -15.11
N GLU A 300 1.12 8.83 -14.50
CA GLU A 300 0.41 7.56 -14.41
C GLU A 300 -0.92 7.69 -13.64
N GLU A 301 -1.08 8.72 -12.83
CA GLU A 301 -2.25 8.90 -11.97
C GLU A 301 -3.25 9.95 -12.48
N VAL A 302 -2.88 10.74 -13.49
CA VAL A 302 -3.77 11.74 -14.09
C VAL A 302 -4.79 11.09 -15.02
N GLY A 303 -6.02 11.61 -15.02
CA GLY A 303 -7.09 11.17 -15.93
C GLY A 303 -7.73 9.84 -15.52
N PHE A 304 -7.60 9.41 -14.26
CA PHE A 304 -8.47 8.37 -13.74
C PHE A 304 -9.92 8.85 -13.76
N SER A 305 -10.83 7.98 -14.16
CA SER A 305 -12.25 8.32 -14.29
C SER A 305 -13.11 7.57 -13.29
N SER A 306 -14.26 8.15 -12.99
CA SER A 306 -15.36 7.50 -12.26
C SER A 306 -16.68 7.97 -12.84
N VAL A 307 -17.65 7.08 -12.97
CA VAL A 307 -19.00 7.44 -13.45
C VAL A 307 -19.97 7.61 -12.29
N CYS A 308 -20.96 8.48 -12.47
CA CYS A 308 -22.07 8.62 -11.55
C CYS A 308 -23.21 7.70 -12.01
N GLU A 309 -23.37 6.53 -11.38
CA GLU A 309 -24.45 5.58 -11.71
C GLU A 309 -25.80 6.03 -11.15
N THR A 310 -25.79 6.82 -10.07
CA THR A 310 -27.00 7.34 -9.41
C THR A 310 -26.77 8.79 -9.01
N THR A 311 -27.70 9.68 -9.38
CA THR A 311 -27.64 11.09 -9.00
C THR A 311 -27.42 11.26 -7.51
N ILE A 312 -26.45 12.09 -7.13
CA ILE A 312 -26.20 12.45 -5.74
C ILE A 312 -26.85 13.82 -5.47
N PRO A 313 -28.00 13.86 -4.78
CA PRO A 313 -28.76 15.09 -4.62
C PRO A 313 -27.95 16.18 -3.89
N ASN A 314 -28.06 17.41 -4.38
CA ASN A 314 -27.37 18.59 -3.83
C ASN A 314 -25.85 18.50 -3.77
N ALA A 315 -25.24 17.49 -4.42
CA ALA A 315 -23.80 17.33 -4.45
C ALA A 315 -23.13 18.32 -5.41
N THR A 316 -21.91 18.72 -5.02
CA THR A 316 -20.94 19.39 -5.89
C THR A 316 -19.68 18.57 -6.01
N PHE A 317 -18.72 18.97 -6.84
CA PHE A 317 -17.47 18.24 -7.06
C PHE A 317 -16.24 19.14 -7.08
N ALA A 318 -15.08 18.58 -6.76
CA ALA A 318 -13.83 19.30 -6.55
C ALA A 318 -13.27 19.96 -7.84
N GLY A 319 -12.65 21.12 -7.71
CA GLY A 319 -11.98 21.84 -8.80
C GLY A 319 -10.80 21.09 -9.43
N PHE A 320 -10.27 20.07 -8.73
CA PHE A 320 -9.26 19.14 -9.24
C PHE A 320 -9.84 17.99 -10.06
N LEU A 321 -11.13 18.06 -10.40
CA LEU A 321 -11.85 17.14 -11.28
C LEU A 321 -12.36 17.87 -12.51
N ILE A 322 -12.50 17.12 -13.60
CA ILE A 322 -13.22 17.55 -14.78
C ILE A 322 -14.44 16.63 -14.92
N ARG A 323 -15.63 17.18 -14.89
CA ARG A 323 -16.86 16.46 -15.22
C ARG A 323 -17.08 16.51 -16.72
N VAL A 324 -17.40 15.38 -17.33
CA VAL A 324 -18.03 15.25 -18.65
C VAL A 324 -19.49 14.90 -18.42
N ARG A 325 -20.40 15.76 -18.89
CA ARG A 325 -21.83 15.50 -18.89
C ARG A 325 -22.28 15.17 -20.30
N PRO A 326 -22.70 13.94 -20.57
CA PRO A 326 -23.22 13.55 -21.87
C PRO A 326 -24.39 14.44 -22.32
N TYR A 327 -24.48 14.70 -23.63
CA TYR A 327 -25.60 15.46 -24.23
C TYR A 327 -26.85 14.62 -24.34
N ASP A 328 -26.66 13.30 -24.54
CA ASP A 328 -27.68 12.31 -24.74
C ASP A 328 -27.26 10.95 -24.17
N ASP A 329 -27.95 9.91 -24.51
CA ASP A 329 -27.68 8.56 -24.06
C ASP A 329 -26.74 7.77 -24.99
N THR A 330 -25.95 8.41 -25.86
CA THR A 330 -25.00 7.75 -26.79
C THR A 330 -24.08 6.75 -26.07
N LEU A 331 -23.63 7.08 -24.87
CA LEU A 331 -22.86 6.17 -24.04
C LEU A 331 -23.72 5.59 -22.90
N ASP A 332 -23.66 4.28 -22.75
CA ASP A 332 -24.21 3.58 -21.60
C ASP A 332 -23.34 3.83 -20.36
N VAL A 333 -23.96 4.04 -19.20
CA VAL A 333 -23.24 4.36 -17.95
C VAL A 333 -22.33 3.21 -17.54
N GLY A 334 -22.81 1.97 -17.61
CA GLY A 334 -22.02 0.77 -17.28
C GLY A 334 -20.86 0.55 -18.25
N TYR A 335 -21.05 0.83 -19.55
CA TYR A 335 -19.96 0.80 -20.52
C TYR A 335 -18.94 1.90 -20.25
N SER A 336 -19.37 3.14 -19.99
CA SER A 336 -18.51 4.29 -19.68
C SER A 336 -17.63 4.04 -18.46
N LYS A 337 -18.14 3.35 -17.45
CA LYS A 337 -17.42 2.94 -16.25
C LYS A 337 -16.10 2.22 -16.58
N TYR A 338 -16.15 1.28 -17.50
CA TYR A 338 -14.98 0.50 -17.91
C TYR A 338 -14.20 1.16 -19.04
N TYR A 339 -14.89 1.76 -20.00
CA TYR A 339 -14.29 2.37 -21.17
C TYR A 339 -13.25 3.42 -20.77
N PHE A 340 -13.62 4.40 -19.95
CA PHE A 340 -12.73 5.48 -19.53
C PHE A 340 -11.68 5.09 -18.50
N ARG A 341 -11.76 3.89 -17.91
CA ARG A 341 -10.77 3.30 -17.00
C ARG A 341 -9.77 2.37 -17.69
N SER A 342 -9.96 2.10 -18.98
CA SER A 342 -9.10 1.19 -19.72
C SER A 342 -7.74 1.79 -20.06
N ASN A 343 -6.74 0.92 -20.25
CA ASN A 343 -5.36 1.34 -20.49
C ASN A 343 -5.17 2.14 -21.79
N HIS A 344 -6.00 1.96 -22.81
CA HIS A 344 -5.81 2.70 -24.06
C HIS A 344 -6.04 4.21 -23.90
N HIS A 345 -6.93 4.64 -23.01
CA HIS A 345 -7.07 6.06 -22.67
C HIS A 345 -5.86 6.60 -21.95
N ARG A 346 -5.26 5.78 -21.08
CA ARG A 346 -4.01 6.13 -20.43
C ARG A 346 -2.92 6.44 -21.46
N PHE A 347 -2.81 5.61 -22.50
CA PHE A 347 -1.84 5.81 -23.57
C PHE A 347 -2.02 7.15 -24.27
N TYR A 348 -3.28 7.51 -24.60
CA TYR A 348 -3.61 8.82 -25.18
C TYR A 348 -3.17 9.97 -24.27
N LEU A 349 -3.54 9.93 -23.01
CA LEU A 349 -3.23 11.01 -22.07
C LEU A 349 -1.73 11.16 -21.83
N VAL A 350 -1.02 10.05 -21.59
CA VAL A 350 0.44 10.06 -21.36
C VAL A 350 1.20 10.60 -22.59
N LYS A 351 0.83 10.17 -23.83
CA LYS A 351 1.49 10.61 -25.06
C LYS A 351 1.30 12.11 -25.33
N GLN A 352 0.20 12.70 -24.89
CA GLN A 352 -0.17 14.09 -25.19
C GLN A 352 0.13 15.08 -24.06
N MET A 353 0.50 14.60 -22.87
CA MET A 353 0.82 15.47 -21.74
C MET A 353 2.32 15.76 -21.68
N ASN A 354 2.67 17.05 -21.57
CA ASN A 354 4.03 17.49 -21.31
C ASN A 354 4.25 17.62 -19.80
N LEU A 355 5.32 17.00 -19.30
CA LEU A 355 5.79 17.15 -17.91
C LEU A 355 6.56 18.44 -17.76
N VAL A 356 6.05 19.40 -16.96
CA VAL A 356 6.85 20.54 -16.51
C VAL A 356 7.17 20.40 -15.02
N THR A 357 6.20 20.31 -14.14
CA THR A 357 6.39 20.13 -12.68
C THR A 357 5.32 19.24 -12.05
N ARG A 358 4.11 19.26 -12.59
CA ARG A 358 2.98 18.39 -12.24
C ARG A 358 2.22 18.04 -13.49
N ALA A 359 1.84 16.78 -13.63
CA ALA A 359 0.97 16.36 -14.71
C ALA A 359 -0.43 16.98 -14.52
N SER A 360 -0.94 17.66 -15.56
CA SER A 360 -2.26 18.30 -15.52
C SER A 360 -3.04 18.04 -16.80
N LEU A 361 -4.23 17.44 -16.63
CA LEU A 361 -5.21 17.23 -17.69
C LEU A 361 -5.99 18.52 -17.96
N GLY A 362 -5.89 19.06 -19.18
CA GLY A 362 -6.69 20.19 -19.63
C GLY A 362 -7.98 19.73 -20.31
N GLN A 363 -9.04 20.54 -20.23
CA GLN A 363 -10.29 20.28 -20.95
C GLN A 363 -10.11 20.14 -22.48
N PRO A 364 -9.25 20.95 -23.16
CA PRO A 364 -9.03 20.78 -24.62
C PRO A 364 -8.50 19.40 -24.99
N LEU A 365 -7.54 18.87 -24.20
CA LEU A 365 -6.99 17.53 -24.41
C LEU A 365 -8.10 16.48 -24.21
N LEU A 366 -8.86 16.56 -23.12
CA LEU A 366 -9.95 15.65 -22.84
C LEU A 366 -11.03 15.68 -23.93
N LYS A 367 -11.43 16.88 -24.40
CA LYS A 367 -12.38 17.06 -25.50
C LYS A 367 -11.91 16.43 -26.83
N GLY A 368 -10.61 16.38 -27.05
CA GLY A 368 -9.99 15.79 -28.26
C GLY A 368 -9.92 14.27 -28.23
N MET A 369 -10.16 13.64 -27.10
CA MET A 369 -10.00 12.20 -26.92
C MET A 369 -10.93 11.39 -27.81
N PRO A 370 -10.41 10.40 -28.58
CA PRO A 370 -11.26 9.50 -29.38
C PRO A 370 -12.04 8.56 -28.50
N VAL A 371 -13.30 8.37 -28.81
CA VAL A 371 -14.25 7.49 -28.09
C VAL A 371 -14.85 6.49 -29.04
N LEU A 372 -14.75 5.21 -28.69
CA LEU A 372 -15.38 4.12 -29.42
C LEU A 372 -16.85 4.01 -28.99
N VAL A 373 -17.73 3.93 -29.98
CA VAL A 373 -19.18 3.88 -29.77
C VAL A 373 -19.76 2.63 -30.44
N PRO A 374 -19.84 1.50 -29.69
CA PRO A 374 -20.64 0.33 -30.08
C PRO A 374 -22.12 0.67 -30.13
N SER A 375 -22.94 -0.24 -30.70
CA SER A 375 -24.38 -0.15 -30.52
C SER A 375 -24.76 -0.15 -29.02
N LYS A 376 -25.86 0.48 -28.68
CA LYS A 376 -26.34 0.56 -27.29
C LYS A 376 -26.51 -0.80 -26.61
N GLU A 377 -26.98 -1.76 -27.38
CA GLU A 377 -27.14 -3.14 -26.91
C GLU A 377 -25.80 -3.77 -26.60
N GLU A 378 -24.82 -3.63 -27.49
CA GLU A 378 -23.46 -4.16 -27.27
C GLU A 378 -22.74 -3.48 -26.13
N GLN A 379 -22.92 -2.18 -25.94
CA GLN A 379 -22.40 -1.48 -24.76
C GLN A 379 -22.88 -2.12 -23.46
N ARG A 380 -24.17 -2.43 -23.35
CA ARG A 380 -24.78 -3.12 -22.19
C ARG A 380 -24.29 -4.56 -22.03
N GLU A 381 -24.09 -5.28 -23.15
CA GLU A 381 -23.51 -6.62 -23.11
C GLU A 381 -22.07 -6.59 -22.57
N ILE A 382 -21.24 -5.66 -23.07
CA ILE A 382 -19.87 -5.46 -22.61
C ILE A 382 -19.85 -5.09 -21.12
N ALA A 383 -20.71 -4.17 -20.69
CA ALA A 383 -20.80 -3.76 -19.29
C ALA A 383 -21.12 -4.94 -18.38
N ARG A 384 -22.17 -5.73 -18.70
CA ARG A 384 -22.55 -6.93 -17.94
C ARG A 384 -21.44 -7.98 -17.88
N HIS A 385 -20.78 -8.23 -19.03
CA HIS A 385 -19.65 -9.14 -19.10
C HIS A 385 -18.49 -8.67 -18.18
N LEU A 386 -18.19 -7.39 -18.21
CA LEU A 386 -17.12 -6.82 -17.39
C LEU A 386 -17.49 -6.77 -15.90
N ASP A 387 -18.74 -6.47 -15.55
CA ASP A 387 -19.22 -6.52 -14.17
C ASP A 387 -18.99 -7.92 -13.57
N GLN A 388 -19.33 -8.97 -14.31
CA GLN A 388 -19.12 -10.35 -13.89
C GLN A 388 -17.62 -10.68 -13.80
N ARG A 389 -16.87 -10.51 -14.89
CA ARG A 389 -15.45 -10.92 -14.96
C ARG A 389 -14.56 -10.14 -13.99
N CYS A 390 -14.77 -8.82 -13.89
CA CYS A 390 -14.03 -8.00 -12.93
C CYS A 390 -14.41 -8.33 -11.49
N GLY A 391 -15.69 -8.58 -11.23
CA GLY A 391 -16.17 -9.04 -9.92
C GLY A 391 -15.52 -10.36 -9.49
N ASP A 392 -15.45 -11.35 -10.40
CA ASP A 392 -14.77 -12.63 -10.12
C ASP A 392 -13.28 -12.42 -9.78
N ILE A 393 -12.60 -11.57 -10.56
CA ILE A 393 -11.18 -11.24 -10.31
C ILE A 393 -11.01 -10.51 -8.98
N ASP A 394 -11.86 -9.54 -8.67
CA ASP A 394 -11.79 -8.80 -7.40
C ASP A 394 -12.02 -9.73 -6.20
N ASN A 395 -12.96 -10.67 -6.29
CA ASN A 395 -13.18 -11.68 -5.26
C ASN A 395 -11.96 -12.60 -5.06
N LEU A 396 -11.28 -12.98 -6.15
CA LEU A 396 -10.02 -13.74 -6.05
C LEU A 396 -8.91 -12.92 -5.37
N ILE A 397 -8.77 -11.64 -5.70
CA ILE A 397 -7.80 -10.74 -5.05
C ILE A 397 -8.10 -10.63 -3.56
N LEU A 398 -9.35 -10.35 -3.18
CA LEU A 398 -9.77 -10.27 -1.77
C LEU A 398 -9.51 -11.57 -1.00
N SER A 399 -9.78 -12.72 -1.62
CA SER A 399 -9.49 -14.02 -1.00
C SER A 399 -8.00 -14.22 -0.75
N LYS A 400 -7.14 -13.80 -1.71
CA LYS A 400 -5.68 -13.87 -1.57
C LYS A 400 -5.16 -12.90 -0.52
N GLU A 401 -5.70 -11.69 -0.43
CA GLU A 401 -5.35 -10.72 0.61
C GLU A 401 -5.71 -11.26 2.02
N LYS A 402 -6.84 -11.94 2.14
CA LYS A 402 -7.22 -12.62 3.39
C LYS A 402 -6.25 -13.73 3.76
N VAL A 403 -5.83 -14.56 2.80
CA VAL A 403 -4.81 -15.60 3.02
C VAL A 403 -3.50 -15.00 3.52
N ILE A 404 -3.04 -13.87 2.94
CA ILE A 404 -1.84 -13.17 3.42
C ILE A 404 -2.00 -12.75 4.88
N ALA A 405 -3.12 -12.12 5.24
CA ALA A 405 -3.38 -11.68 6.61
C ALA A 405 -3.42 -12.86 7.61
N GLU A 406 -4.02 -13.98 7.23
CA GLU A 406 -4.05 -15.21 8.03
C GLU A 406 -2.66 -15.82 8.22
N LEU A 407 -1.84 -15.87 7.16
CA LEU A 407 -0.46 -16.35 7.23
C LEU A 407 0.43 -15.45 8.09
N GLU A 408 0.29 -14.12 7.99
CA GLU A 408 1.01 -13.17 8.84
C GLU A 408 0.61 -13.34 10.32
N SER A 409 -0.68 -13.56 10.60
CA SER A 409 -1.17 -13.83 11.95
C SER A 409 -0.66 -15.17 12.49
N TYR A 410 -0.71 -16.21 11.66
CA TYR A 410 -0.20 -17.55 12.03
C TYR A 410 1.31 -17.50 12.32
N LYS A 411 2.10 -16.80 11.52
CA LYS A 411 3.54 -16.63 11.76
C LYS A 411 3.82 -15.98 13.10
N LYS A 412 3.03 -14.96 13.48
CA LYS A 412 3.16 -14.29 14.78
C LYS A 412 2.85 -15.24 15.94
N SER A 413 1.75 -15.99 15.86
CA SER A 413 1.40 -17.02 16.85
C SER A 413 2.48 -18.09 16.97
N LEU A 414 2.97 -18.58 15.83
CA LEU A 414 4.01 -19.59 15.79
C LEU A 414 5.27 -19.13 16.55
N ILE A 415 5.78 -17.95 16.23
CA ILE A 415 6.95 -17.40 16.92
C ILE A 415 6.69 -17.28 18.41
N PHE A 416 5.55 -16.69 18.80
CA PHE A 416 5.18 -16.52 20.21
C PHE A 416 5.15 -17.85 20.97
N GLU A 417 4.45 -18.85 20.45
CA GLU A 417 4.25 -20.13 21.13
C GLU A 417 5.57 -20.88 21.42
N TYR A 418 6.50 -20.89 20.46
CA TYR A 418 7.76 -21.60 20.61
C TYR A 418 8.78 -20.83 21.47
N VAL A 419 8.89 -19.50 21.31
CA VAL A 419 9.86 -18.74 22.12
C VAL A 419 9.41 -18.47 23.56
N THR A 420 8.13 -18.73 23.87
CA THR A 420 7.59 -18.64 25.24
C THR A 420 7.39 -20.00 25.89
N GLY A 421 7.76 -21.11 25.22
CA GLY A 421 7.65 -22.46 25.75
C GLY A 421 6.22 -22.96 25.87
N LYS A 422 5.27 -22.40 25.11
CA LYS A 422 3.88 -22.87 25.04
C LYS A 422 3.74 -24.11 24.17
N LYS A 423 4.68 -24.30 23.25
CA LYS A 423 4.81 -25.50 22.42
C LYS A 423 6.27 -25.96 22.41
N GLU A 424 6.44 -27.27 22.38
CA GLU A 424 7.73 -27.95 22.21
C GLU A 424 7.96 -28.24 20.71
N VAL A 425 9.26 -28.30 20.31
CA VAL A 425 9.69 -28.66 18.95
C VAL A 425 9.96 -30.16 18.88
#